data_5632a45b331ed0572abc5a956a12abaf
#
_entry.id   5632a45b331ed0572abc5a956a12abaf
#
_cell.length_a   1.000
_cell.length_b   1.000
_cell.length_c   1.000
_cell.angle_alpha   90.00
_cell.angle_beta   90.00
_cell.angle_gamma   90.00
#
_symmetry.space_group_name_H-M   'P 1'
#
loop_
_entity.id
_entity.type
_entity.pdbx_description
1 polymer ?
#
loop_
_entity_poly.entity_id
_entity_poly.type
_entity_poly.pdbx_seq_one_letter_code
_entity_poly.pdbx_strand_id
1 'polypeptide(L)'
;MSGVAVPHGMEVAATIVEDEGTTTVLRFEDAERLGVPVAFVAAWLTVEIATELDLVGLTAAVATALADAGVACNVLAGFHHDHLLVPVDDADRAIAVLGALRDSRDA
;
A
#
# COMPACT_ATOMS: atom_id res chain seq x y z
N MET A 1 7.74 15.88 1.33
CA MET A 1 7.03 17.14 1.22
C MET A 1 6.47 17.55 2.57
N SER A 2 7.07 18.53 3.13
CA SER A 2 6.58 19.07 4.38
C SER A 2 5.55 20.13 4.06
N GLY A 3 4.51 20.22 4.81
CA GLY A 3 3.78 21.45 4.87
C GLY A 3 2.53 21.59 4.05
N VAL A 4 1.97 20.52 3.50
CA VAL A 4 0.60 20.63 3.01
C VAL A 4 -0.33 20.29 4.17
N ALA A 5 -1.04 21.30 4.65
CA ALA A 5 -2.05 21.07 5.67
C ALA A 5 -3.25 20.37 5.02
N VAL A 6 -3.68 19.29 5.62
CA VAL A 6 -4.87 18.59 5.15
C VAL A 6 -6.09 19.26 5.74
N PRO A 7 -7.06 19.71 4.92
CA PRO A 7 -8.26 20.33 5.45
C PRO A 7 -9.01 19.46 6.43
N HIS A 8 -9.64 20.08 7.41
CA HIS A 8 -10.45 19.37 8.39
C HIS A 8 -11.55 18.56 7.68
N GLY A 9 -11.73 17.33 8.10
CA GLY A 9 -12.73 16.43 7.51
C GLY A 9 -12.24 15.61 6.33
N MET A 10 -11.02 15.86 5.85
CA MET A 10 -10.44 15.07 4.76
C MET A 10 -9.67 13.88 5.34
N GLU A 11 -9.89 12.71 4.75
CA GLU A 11 -9.26 11.47 5.22
C GLU A 11 -7.83 11.36 4.72
N VAL A 12 -6.93 11.12 5.66
CA VAL A 12 -5.53 10.80 5.35
C VAL A 12 -5.32 9.34 5.64
N ALA A 13 -4.89 8.59 4.64
CA ALA A 13 -4.67 7.16 4.80
C ALA A 13 -3.41 6.88 5.62
N ALA A 14 -2.35 7.65 5.40
CA ALA A 14 -1.10 7.48 6.13
C ALA A 14 -0.31 8.78 6.12
N THR A 15 0.47 8.98 7.17
CA THR A 15 1.41 10.09 7.28
C THR A 15 2.72 9.56 7.83
N ILE A 16 3.82 9.89 7.15
CA ILE A 16 5.14 9.45 7.57
C ILE A 16 6.02 10.68 7.72
N VAL A 17 6.52 10.90 8.92
CA VAL A 17 7.40 12.02 9.21
C VAL A 17 8.83 11.60 8.91
N GLU A 18 9.47 12.31 7.99
CA GLU A 18 10.83 12.05 7.56
C GLU A 18 11.67 13.31 7.73
N ASP A 19 13.00 13.17 7.71
CA ASP A 19 13.88 14.34 7.84
C ASP A 19 13.67 15.34 6.72
N GLU A 20 13.40 14.83 5.51
CA GLU A 20 13.22 15.69 4.32
C GLU A 20 11.85 16.35 4.27
N GLY A 21 10.88 15.86 5.06
CA GLY A 21 9.52 16.36 5.06
C GLY A 21 8.54 15.25 5.39
N THR A 22 7.27 15.58 5.35
CA THR A 22 6.22 14.64 5.68
C THR A 22 5.62 14.05 4.40
N THR A 23 5.65 12.73 4.30
CA THR A 23 4.97 12.00 3.23
C THR A 23 3.53 11.75 3.66
N THR A 24 2.59 12.15 2.80
CA THR A 24 1.17 11.97 3.08
C THR A 24 0.54 11.14 1.98
N VAL A 25 -0.23 10.14 2.37
CA VAL A 25 -0.99 9.30 1.44
C VAL A 25 -2.46 9.71 1.54
N LEU A 26 -3.00 10.22 0.45
CA LEU A 26 -4.38 10.69 0.34
C LEU A 26 -5.09 9.93 -0.77
N ARG A 27 -6.42 9.95 -0.73
CA ARG A 27 -7.18 9.52 -1.89
C ARG A 27 -6.86 10.43 -3.07
N PHE A 28 -6.73 9.83 -4.24
CA PHE A 28 -6.33 10.58 -5.42
C PHE A 28 -7.28 11.76 -5.71
N GLU A 29 -8.58 11.55 -5.56
CA GLU A 29 -9.58 12.59 -5.78
C GLU A 29 -9.38 13.78 -4.82
N ASP A 30 -8.99 13.50 -3.60
CA ASP A 30 -8.75 14.55 -2.61
C ASP A 30 -7.49 15.35 -2.94
N ALA A 31 -6.44 14.67 -3.39
CA ALA A 31 -5.23 15.35 -3.81
C ALA A 31 -5.50 16.27 -5.00
N GLU A 32 -6.31 15.82 -5.95
CA GLU A 32 -6.70 16.64 -7.09
C GLU A 32 -7.48 17.88 -6.66
N ARG A 33 -8.44 17.70 -5.73
CA ARG A 33 -9.22 18.84 -5.23
C ARG A 33 -8.37 19.87 -4.51
N LEU A 34 -7.35 19.40 -3.78
CA LEU A 34 -6.42 20.29 -3.08
C LEU A 34 -5.46 21.00 -4.04
N GLY A 35 -5.31 20.49 -5.25
CA GLY A 35 -4.35 21.04 -6.20
C GLY A 35 -2.91 20.83 -5.78
N VAL A 36 -2.63 19.80 -4.99
CA VAL A 36 -1.27 19.53 -4.52
C VAL A 36 -0.52 18.68 -5.55
N PRO A 37 0.80 18.83 -5.64
CA PRO A 37 1.59 17.95 -6.51
C PRO A 37 1.50 16.51 -6.06
N VAL A 38 1.31 15.60 -7.02
CA VAL A 38 1.25 14.17 -6.76
C VAL A 38 2.52 13.54 -7.29
N ALA A 39 3.32 12.96 -6.41
CA ALA A 39 4.56 12.33 -6.80
C ALA A 39 4.33 10.94 -7.40
N PHE A 40 3.30 10.23 -6.92
CA PHE A 40 3.06 8.86 -7.35
C PHE A 40 1.61 8.48 -7.07
N VAL A 41 0.98 7.82 -8.04
CA VAL A 41 -0.38 7.30 -7.89
C VAL A 41 -0.30 5.80 -7.72
N ALA A 42 -0.84 5.31 -6.62
CA ALA A 42 -0.78 3.89 -6.28
C ALA A 42 -2.16 3.32 -6.03
N ALA A 43 -2.28 2.02 -6.24
CA ALA A 43 -3.41 1.26 -5.72
C ALA A 43 -3.08 0.84 -4.30
N TRP A 44 -4.03 0.99 -3.40
CA TRP A 44 -3.91 0.62 -1.99
C TRP A 44 -4.57 -0.73 -1.81
N LEU A 45 -3.78 -1.73 -1.47
CA LEU A 45 -4.28 -3.08 -1.23
C LEU A 45 -4.05 -3.42 0.23
N THR A 46 -5.05 -4.01 0.87
CA THR A 46 -4.94 -4.41 2.27
C THR A 46 -4.88 -5.92 2.34
N VAL A 47 -3.86 -6.45 2.99
CA VAL A 47 -3.68 -7.89 3.17
C VAL A 47 -4.29 -8.25 4.52
N GLU A 48 -5.28 -9.13 4.48
CA GLU A 48 -5.86 -9.69 5.70
C GLU A 48 -5.11 -10.96 6.05
N ILE A 49 -4.65 -11.01 7.29
CA ILE A 49 -3.89 -12.15 7.79
C ILE A 49 -4.86 -13.06 8.53
N ALA A 50 -5.06 -14.25 7.98
CA ALA A 50 -6.02 -15.19 8.56
C ALA A 50 -5.51 -15.84 9.83
N THR A 51 -4.19 -15.96 10.01
CA THR A 51 -3.60 -16.59 11.20
C THR A 51 -2.36 -15.83 11.62
N GLU A 52 -2.06 -15.87 12.92
CA GLU A 52 -0.89 -15.22 13.48
C GLU A 52 0.40 -16.02 13.27
N LEU A 53 0.26 -17.27 12.82
CA LEU A 53 1.38 -18.22 12.83
C LEU A 53 2.46 -17.96 11.79
N ASP A 54 2.17 -17.16 10.76
CA ASP A 54 3.07 -16.99 9.63
C ASP A 54 3.40 -15.55 9.29
N LEU A 55 3.34 -14.65 10.27
CA LEU A 55 3.56 -13.23 10.00
C LEU A 55 4.90 -12.96 9.30
N VAL A 56 5.98 -13.60 9.75
CA VAL A 56 7.30 -13.40 9.17
C VAL A 56 7.35 -13.96 7.74
N GLY A 57 6.84 -15.17 7.57
CA GLY A 57 6.85 -15.81 6.26
C GLY A 57 5.90 -15.17 5.27
N LEU A 58 4.78 -14.65 5.74
CA LEU A 58 3.78 -14.05 4.86
C LEU A 58 4.30 -12.81 4.15
N THR A 59 4.93 -11.89 4.86
CA THR A 59 5.48 -10.69 4.24
C THR A 59 6.51 -11.04 3.18
N ALA A 60 7.41 -11.99 3.50
CA ALA A 60 8.41 -12.44 2.54
C ALA A 60 7.76 -13.09 1.32
N ALA A 61 6.74 -13.92 1.52
CA ALA A 61 6.05 -14.60 0.43
C ALA A 61 5.35 -13.61 -0.49
N VAL A 62 4.67 -12.61 0.08
CA VAL A 62 3.99 -11.58 -0.69
C VAL A 62 5.00 -10.78 -1.52
N ALA A 63 6.08 -10.34 -0.89
CA ALA A 63 7.09 -9.54 -1.57
C ALA A 63 7.74 -10.32 -2.71
N THR A 64 8.06 -11.59 -2.48
CA THR A 64 8.66 -12.45 -3.50
C THR A 64 7.71 -12.67 -4.67
N ALA A 65 6.44 -12.97 -4.39
CA ALA A 65 5.46 -13.23 -5.43
C ALA A 65 5.27 -11.99 -6.32
N LEU A 66 5.19 -10.82 -5.74
CA LEU A 66 5.04 -9.59 -6.51
C LEU A 66 6.31 -9.27 -7.30
N ALA A 67 7.48 -9.46 -6.69
CA ALA A 67 8.75 -9.24 -7.37
C ALA A 67 8.90 -10.16 -8.58
N ASP A 68 8.52 -11.43 -8.43
CA ASP A 68 8.59 -12.39 -9.51
C ASP A 68 7.64 -12.02 -10.66
N ALA A 69 6.56 -11.35 -10.36
CA ALA A 69 5.61 -10.86 -11.36
C ALA A 69 6.01 -9.50 -11.93
N GLY A 70 7.10 -8.92 -11.47
CA GLY A 70 7.55 -7.61 -11.93
C GLY A 70 6.73 -6.46 -11.39
N VAL A 71 6.07 -6.62 -10.26
CA VAL A 71 5.24 -5.58 -9.65
C VAL A 71 6.01 -4.92 -8.51
N ALA A 72 6.26 -3.62 -8.64
CA ALA A 72 6.85 -2.85 -7.56
C ALA A 72 5.85 -2.73 -6.41
N CYS A 73 6.35 -2.79 -5.18
CA CYS A 73 5.48 -2.78 -4.03
C CYS A 73 6.15 -2.08 -2.86
N ASN A 74 5.40 -1.20 -2.21
CA ASN A 74 5.79 -0.65 -0.92
C ASN A 74 4.83 -1.18 0.14
N VAL A 75 5.37 -1.54 1.29
CA VAL A 75 4.57 -2.08 2.38
C VAL A 75 4.46 -1.04 3.48
N LEU A 76 3.24 -0.76 3.89
CA LEU A 76 2.97 0.03 5.08
C LEU A 76 2.37 -0.89 6.12
N ALA A 77 3.15 -1.20 7.15
CA ALA A 77 2.74 -2.12 8.19
C ALA A 77 1.90 -1.38 9.22
N GLY A 78 0.60 -1.65 9.20
CA GLY A 78 -0.30 -1.15 10.24
C GLY A 78 -0.35 -2.12 11.41
N PHE A 79 -0.93 -1.66 12.51
CA PHE A 79 -1.09 -2.51 13.67
C PHE A 79 -2.03 -3.68 13.38
N HIS A 80 -3.09 -3.42 12.62
CA HIS A 80 -4.12 -4.41 12.34
C HIS A 80 -3.92 -5.14 11.02
N HIS A 81 -3.38 -4.47 10.02
CA HIS A 81 -3.23 -5.01 8.68
C HIS A 81 -1.97 -4.48 8.02
N ASP A 82 -1.44 -5.24 7.10
CA ASP A 82 -0.41 -4.76 6.18
C ASP A 82 -1.08 -4.18 4.94
N HIS A 83 -0.61 -3.02 4.53
CA HIS A 83 -1.11 -2.35 3.34
C HIS A 83 -0.02 -2.32 2.30
N LEU A 84 -0.39 -2.57 1.06
CA LEU A 84 0.54 -2.60 -0.06
C LEU A 84 0.21 -1.47 -1.02
N LEU A 85 1.21 -0.72 -1.41
CA LEU A 85 1.07 0.29 -2.44
C LEU A 85 1.76 -0.22 -3.69
N VAL A 86 1.00 -0.43 -4.75
CA VAL A 86 1.51 -0.89 -6.04
C VAL A 86 1.15 0.15 -7.10
N PRO A 87 1.89 0.20 -8.22
CA PRO A 87 1.49 1.11 -9.30
C PRO A 87 0.06 0.83 -9.72
N VAL A 88 -0.71 1.89 -9.94
CA VAL A 88 -2.14 1.74 -10.23
C VAL A 88 -2.38 0.85 -11.45
N ASP A 89 -1.49 0.91 -12.45
CA ASP A 89 -1.64 0.10 -13.65
C ASP A 89 -1.38 -1.38 -13.42
N ASP A 90 -0.74 -1.72 -12.30
CA ASP A 90 -0.44 -3.11 -11.94
C ASP A 90 -1.41 -3.68 -10.92
N ALA A 91 -2.45 -2.93 -10.55
CA ALA A 91 -3.36 -3.34 -9.48
C ALA A 91 -4.01 -4.70 -9.74
N ASP A 92 -4.54 -4.91 -10.94
CA ASP A 92 -5.21 -6.17 -11.27
C ASP A 92 -4.25 -7.34 -11.24
N ARG A 93 -3.04 -7.15 -11.76
CA ARG A 93 -2.00 -8.18 -11.74
C ARG A 93 -1.59 -8.51 -10.31
N ALA A 94 -1.42 -7.49 -9.48
CA ALA A 94 -1.08 -7.68 -8.08
C ALA A 94 -2.16 -8.49 -7.35
N ILE A 95 -3.43 -8.15 -7.57
CA ILE A 95 -4.55 -8.87 -6.95
C ILE A 95 -4.54 -10.33 -7.39
N ALA A 96 -4.30 -10.60 -8.67
CA ALA A 96 -4.23 -11.97 -9.17
C ALA A 96 -3.09 -12.76 -8.54
N VAL A 97 -1.91 -12.13 -8.42
CA VAL A 97 -0.74 -12.77 -7.80
C VAL A 97 -1.02 -13.09 -6.33
N LEU A 98 -1.60 -12.15 -5.59
CA LEU A 98 -1.92 -12.34 -4.18
C LEU A 98 -2.99 -13.41 -3.99
N GLY A 99 -3.98 -13.45 -4.88
CA GLY A 99 -5.00 -14.49 -4.87
C GLY A 99 -4.42 -15.87 -5.08
N ALA A 100 -3.52 -16.01 -6.05
CA ALA A 100 -2.85 -17.29 -6.31
C ALA A 100 -1.99 -17.71 -5.12
N LEU A 101 -1.32 -16.77 -4.48
CA LEU A 101 -0.51 -17.05 -3.29
C LEU A 101 -1.38 -17.55 -2.15
N ARG A 102 -2.52 -16.90 -1.89
CA ARG A 102 -3.46 -17.32 -0.87
C ARG A 102 -3.95 -18.73 -1.13
N ASP A 103 -4.36 -19.02 -2.36
CA ASP A 103 -4.89 -20.33 -2.72
C ASP A 103 -3.83 -21.42 -2.57
N SER A 104 -2.59 -21.10 -2.91
CA SER A 104 -1.47 -22.01 -2.73
C SER A 104 -1.23 -22.35 -1.26
N ARG A 105 -1.37 -21.37 -0.36
CA ARG A 105 -1.15 -21.56 1.07
C ARG A 105 -2.31 -22.30 1.74
N ASP A 106 -3.51 -22.16 1.21
CA ASP A 106 -4.71 -22.83 1.73
C ASP A 106 -4.83 -24.29 1.29
N ALA A 107 -4.03 -24.68 0.32
CA ALA A 107 -4.08 -26.04 -0.25
C ALA A 107 -3.45 -27.10 0.66
#